data_15d8c2a956664d22e867e21f4b79a4d2
#
_entry.id   15d8c2a956664d22e867e21f4b79a4d2
#
_cell.length_a   1.000
_cell.length_b   1.000
_cell.length_c   1.000
_cell.angle_alpha   90.00
_cell.angle_beta   90.00
_cell.angle_gamma   90.00
#
_symmetry.space_group_name_H-M   'P 1'
#
loop_
_entity.id
_entity.type
_entity.pdbx_description
1 polymer ?
#
loop_
_entity_poly.entity_id
_entity_poly.type
_entity_poly.pdbx_seq_one_letter_code
_entity_poly.pdbx_strand_id
1 'polypeptide(L)'
;MLEEIASFSPELLPWVSTCYGTPSQLQYGTSLIPSATGLQQGDALASFLFSLALQPVLRKVEQEVPTLALHVWFLDDGTAVGTKEELQAVVDIVSREGASRGLVLSTAATTTAPRLPKSTVWSPLHQGEEEESDPLARGVPLVKEPGVTLLGTPIGNKEFVKKELEAKVVKIRKIVELLPTIQDPHTQFVLLRSCLSLPKLSFVLRTTDTSPFQDILQDFDRLVQDALGSILGTALSDLQWKQASLPVSMGGLGLRGAQEHGPGLYCSSIISSLTLSRTLQGIQEEGFPLSQEVLQAVSVSVGDVTAESLAGLSQKDVSLMVDQYSLSNLKASTEQLGVVREVARLASLGLPRAGAWLNSPPIPALGLHLRATEFSMAVKLRLGCKIYQREGPCPACLRPSDVFGDHALCCGSWGERITRHNHLRDHIHSMAATAVLSPVKEGQHLLPGAHRRPAYVLIPNWAQGRDAALDITVIHPLQRETVTAASTTPGHALTHAYNRKIRGAYEECKTVGIEFIPIVFESLGGVHTVAEREVRKLASAMASRAGQEEEEASRHSFNRLSILLMKSNSAILSNRIPSYPEPYIDGTEI
;
A
#
# COMPACT_ATOMS: atom_id res chain seq x y z
N MET A 1 -16.86 -19.89 -31.97
CA MET A 1 -17.26 -19.23 -30.69
C MET A 1 -18.77 -19.37 -30.46
N LEU A 2 -19.67 -18.85 -31.32
CA LEU A 2 -21.13 -18.93 -31.08
C LEU A 2 -21.63 -20.37 -30.97
N GLU A 3 -21.08 -21.31 -31.77
CA GLU A 3 -21.40 -22.74 -31.71
C GLU A 3 -21.00 -23.34 -30.34
N GLU A 4 -19.84 -23.00 -29.83
CA GLU A 4 -19.37 -23.48 -28.52
C GLU A 4 -20.24 -22.93 -27.38
N ILE A 5 -20.69 -21.67 -27.51
CA ILE A 5 -21.62 -21.07 -26.53
C ILE A 5 -22.98 -21.76 -26.59
N ALA A 6 -23.49 -22.02 -27.76
CA ALA A 6 -24.76 -22.72 -27.95
C ALA A 6 -24.74 -24.11 -27.28
N SER A 7 -23.58 -24.77 -27.28
CA SER A 7 -23.40 -26.08 -26.70
C SER A 7 -23.16 -26.03 -25.17
N PHE A 8 -22.38 -25.04 -24.68
CA PHE A 8 -21.93 -24.99 -23.30
C PHE A 8 -22.85 -24.17 -22.37
N SER A 9 -23.35 -23.03 -22.87
CA SER A 9 -24.16 -22.09 -22.11
C SER A 9 -25.16 -21.38 -23.03
N PRO A 10 -26.21 -22.11 -23.50
CA PRO A 10 -27.16 -21.62 -24.47
C PRO A 10 -27.90 -20.36 -24.01
N GLU A 11 -28.05 -20.14 -22.74
CA GLU A 11 -28.66 -18.95 -22.14
C GLU A 11 -27.88 -17.66 -22.41
N LEU A 12 -26.55 -17.73 -22.66
CA LEU A 12 -25.71 -16.58 -23.01
C LEU A 12 -25.76 -16.27 -24.53
N LEU A 13 -26.23 -17.19 -25.35
CA LEU A 13 -26.19 -17.06 -26.82
C LEU A 13 -26.91 -15.81 -27.32
N PRO A 14 -28.11 -15.44 -26.88
CA PRO A 14 -28.79 -14.21 -27.32
C PRO A 14 -27.97 -12.95 -27.05
N TRP A 15 -27.40 -12.86 -25.84
CA TRP A 15 -26.56 -11.73 -25.46
C TRP A 15 -25.28 -11.64 -26.30
N VAL A 16 -24.54 -12.74 -26.42
CA VAL A 16 -23.29 -12.76 -27.20
C VAL A 16 -23.54 -12.53 -28.69
N SER A 17 -24.65 -13.06 -29.24
CA SER A 17 -25.04 -12.80 -30.61
C SER A 17 -25.37 -11.32 -30.87
N THR A 18 -25.93 -10.63 -29.88
CA THR A 18 -26.17 -9.19 -29.96
C THR A 18 -24.87 -8.40 -29.94
N CYS A 19 -23.90 -8.79 -29.10
CA CYS A 19 -22.63 -8.09 -28.98
C CYS A 19 -21.65 -8.37 -30.11
N TYR A 20 -21.63 -9.60 -30.64
CA TYR A 20 -20.61 -10.10 -31.58
C TYR A 20 -21.17 -10.62 -32.93
N GLY A 21 -22.48 -10.66 -33.10
CA GLY A 21 -23.13 -11.17 -34.31
C GLY A 21 -22.98 -10.25 -35.52
N THR A 22 -22.70 -8.97 -35.31
CA THR A 22 -22.45 -7.98 -36.37
C THR A 22 -21.16 -7.21 -36.07
N PRO A 23 -20.37 -6.81 -37.10
CA PRO A 23 -19.16 -6.04 -36.91
C PRO A 23 -19.42 -4.71 -36.21
N SER A 24 -18.69 -4.45 -35.14
CA SER A 24 -18.69 -3.16 -34.45
C SER A 24 -17.82 -2.15 -35.21
N GLN A 25 -18.13 -0.86 -35.12
CA GLN A 25 -17.33 0.21 -35.68
C GLN A 25 -16.39 0.79 -34.63
N LEU A 26 -15.10 0.71 -34.87
CA LEU A 26 -14.07 1.34 -34.04
C LEU A 26 -13.70 2.70 -34.62
N GLN A 27 -13.76 3.75 -33.84
CA GLN A 27 -13.33 5.07 -34.25
C GLN A 27 -11.84 5.28 -33.93
N TYR A 28 -11.04 5.60 -34.95
CA TYR A 28 -9.64 5.99 -34.79
C TYR A 28 -9.41 7.34 -35.47
N GLY A 29 -9.36 8.40 -34.69
CA GLY A 29 -9.37 9.77 -35.21
C GLY A 29 -10.66 10.04 -36.00
N THR A 30 -10.53 10.33 -37.31
CA THR A 30 -11.66 10.52 -38.25
C THR A 30 -12.05 9.26 -39.02
N SER A 31 -11.31 8.16 -38.84
CA SER A 31 -11.53 6.90 -39.58
C SER A 31 -12.39 5.93 -38.77
N LEU A 32 -13.29 5.21 -39.47
CA LEU A 32 -14.05 4.10 -38.91
C LEU A 32 -13.46 2.78 -39.40
N ILE A 33 -13.13 1.90 -38.46
CA ILE A 33 -12.54 0.59 -38.74
C ILE A 33 -13.53 -0.49 -38.28
N PRO A 34 -13.99 -1.40 -39.18
CA PRO A 34 -14.89 -2.48 -38.78
C PRO A 34 -14.13 -3.51 -37.93
N SER A 35 -14.62 -3.79 -36.73
CA SER A 35 -14.17 -4.89 -35.84
C SER A 35 -15.06 -6.10 -36.14
N ALA A 36 -14.62 -6.92 -37.09
CA ALA A 36 -15.42 -8.03 -37.61
C ALA A 36 -15.00 -9.41 -37.06
N THR A 37 -13.80 -9.51 -36.45
CA THR A 37 -13.24 -10.78 -35.98
C THR A 37 -12.61 -10.61 -34.59
N GLY A 38 -12.59 -11.70 -33.82
CA GLY A 38 -12.02 -11.72 -32.47
C GLY A 38 -12.95 -11.16 -31.41
N LEU A 39 -12.43 -11.01 -30.21
CA LEU A 39 -13.12 -10.49 -29.03
C LEU A 39 -12.58 -9.10 -28.68
N GLN A 40 -13.43 -8.25 -28.13
CA GLN A 40 -13.04 -6.89 -27.76
C GLN A 40 -12.26 -6.87 -26.44
N GLN A 41 -11.09 -6.24 -26.44
CA GLN A 41 -10.33 -6.02 -25.21
C GLN A 41 -11.10 -5.05 -24.28
N GLY A 42 -11.27 -5.46 -23.03
CA GLY A 42 -12.04 -4.71 -22.03
C GLY A 42 -13.51 -5.18 -21.88
N ASP A 43 -13.99 -6.07 -22.72
CA ASP A 43 -15.26 -6.75 -22.48
C ASP A 43 -15.13 -7.73 -21.31
N ALA A 44 -16.06 -7.66 -20.36
CA ALA A 44 -16.07 -8.51 -19.17
C ALA A 44 -16.15 -10.01 -19.49
N LEU A 45 -16.80 -10.39 -20.59
CA LEU A 45 -16.95 -11.78 -21.03
C LEU A 45 -15.84 -12.25 -21.99
N ALA A 46 -15.00 -11.35 -22.50
CA ALA A 46 -14.02 -11.70 -23.55
C ALA A 46 -13.09 -12.85 -23.15
N SER A 47 -12.57 -12.85 -21.92
CA SER A 47 -11.69 -13.92 -21.41
C SER A 47 -12.40 -15.28 -21.35
N PHE A 48 -13.64 -15.31 -20.90
CA PHE A 48 -14.45 -16.52 -20.86
C PHE A 48 -14.75 -17.04 -22.27
N LEU A 49 -15.18 -16.16 -23.17
CA LEU A 49 -15.52 -16.50 -24.55
C LEU A 49 -14.28 -16.99 -25.34
N PHE A 50 -13.10 -16.40 -25.07
CA PHE A 50 -11.84 -16.84 -25.66
C PHE A 50 -11.48 -18.25 -25.20
N SER A 51 -11.52 -18.49 -23.89
CA SER A 51 -11.23 -19.81 -23.31
C SER A 51 -12.17 -20.88 -23.84
N LEU A 52 -13.45 -20.54 -23.99
CA LEU A 52 -14.45 -21.45 -24.57
C LEU A 52 -14.16 -21.78 -26.02
N ALA A 53 -13.76 -20.80 -26.86
CA ALA A 53 -13.37 -21.02 -28.26
C ALA A 53 -12.08 -21.85 -28.40
N LEU A 54 -11.16 -21.74 -27.41
CA LEU A 54 -9.90 -22.49 -27.39
C LEU A 54 -10.08 -23.93 -26.88
N GLN A 55 -11.06 -24.19 -26.02
CA GLN A 55 -11.26 -25.48 -25.36
C GLN A 55 -11.27 -26.70 -26.29
N PRO A 56 -11.93 -26.70 -27.47
CA PRO A 56 -11.90 -27.87 -28.40
C PRO A 56 -10.48 -28.17 -28.91
N VAL A 57 -9.65 -27.14 -29.13
CA VAL A 57 -8.24 -27.31 -29.53
C VAL A 57 -7.47 -28.03 -28.45
N LEU A 58 -7.65 -27.60 -27.17
CA LEU A 58 -6.96 -28.18 -26.04
C LEU A 58 -7.36 -29.63 -25.78
N ARG A 59 -8.66 -29.92 -25.85
CA ARG A 59 -9.18 -31.31 -25.78
C ARG A 59 -8.59 -32.21 -26.87
N LYS A 60 -8.34 -31.67 -28.06
CA LYS A 60 -7.72 -32.41 -29.13
C LYS A 60 -6.26 -32.73 -28.84
N VAL A 61 -5.52 -31.79 -28.23
CA VAL A 61 -4.16 -32.02 -27.75
C VAL A 61 -4.14 -33.12 -26.66
N GLU A 62 -5.03 -33.06 -25.67
CA GLU A 62 -5.15 -34.09 -24.63
C GLU A 62 -5.45 -35.49 -25.19
N GLN A 63 -6.29 -35.55 -26.26
CA GLN A 63 -6.65 -36.82 -26.88
C GLN A 63 -5.53 -37.40 -27.76
N GLU A 64 -4.83 -36.57 -28.54
CA GLU A 64 -3.82 -37.04 -29.50
C GLU A 64 -2.42 -37.15 -28.86
N VAL A 65 -2.13 -36.42 -27.76
CA VAL A 65 -0.83 -36.44 -27.07
C VAL A 65 -1.04 -36.61 -25.55
N PRO A 66 -1.59 -37.74 -25.10
CA PRO A 66 -1.95 -37.94 -23.69
C PRO A 66 -0.72 -38.14 -22.75
N THR A 67 0.48 -38.27 -23.29
CA THR A 67 1.73 -38.49 -22.56
C THR A 67 2.48 -37.22 -22.19
N LEU A 68 1.96 -36.02 -22.57
CA LEU A 68 2.57 -34.76 -22.18
C LEU A 68 2.75 -34.66 -20.67
N ALA A 69 3.94 -34.27 -20.23
CA ALA A 69 4.23 -34.08 -18.82
C ALA A 69 3.46 -32.87 -18.24
N LEU A 70 3.20 -31.84 -19.05
CA LEU A 70 2.38 -30.68 -18.69
C LEU A 70 1.74 -30.07 -19.94
N HIS A 71 0.45 -29.70 -19.82
CA HIS A 71 -0.28 -28.96 -20.82
C HIS A 71 -1.22 -27.97 -20.13
N VAL A 72 -0.84 -26.70 -20.06
CA VAL A 72 -1.61 -25.65 -19.37
C VAL A 72 -1.68 -24.38 -20.20
N TRP A 73 -2.82 -23.69 -20.12
CA TRP A 73 -3.06 -22.46 -20.87
C TRP A 73 -3.64 -21.39 -19.98
N PHE A 74 -3.10 -20.21 -20.10
CA PHE A 74 -3.65 -19.00 -19.52
C PHE A 74 -4.04 -18.04 -20.64
N LEU A 75 -5.29 -18.10 -21.06
CA LEU A 75 -5.82 -17.44 -22.26
C LEU A 75 -5.03 -17.86 -23.53
N ASP A 76 -4.36 -16.92 -24.19
CA ASP A 76 -3.56 -17.13 -25.38
C ASP A 76 -2.13 -17.66 -25.11
N ASP A 77 -1.68 -17.60 -23.87
CA ASP A 77 -0.37 -18.10 -23.47
C ASP A 77 -0.45 -19.59 -23.07
N GLY A 78 0.02 -20.47 -23.94
CA GLY A 78 0.08 -21.92 -23.74
C GLY A 78 1.47 -22.39 -23.35
N THR A 79 1.55 -23.35 -22.43
CA THR A 79 2.79 -24.03 -22.02
C THR A 79 2.59 -25.52 -22.10
N ALA A 80 3.45 -26.19 -22.86
CA ALA A 80 3.52 -27.65 -22.94
C ALA A 80 4.93 -28.14 -22.56
N VAL A 81 5.01 -29.23 -21.82
CA VAL A 81 6.27 -29.90 -21.45
C VAL A 81 6.19 -31.35 -21.90
N GLY A 82 7.17 -31.79 -22.67
CA GLY A 82 7.22 -33.14 -23.22
C GLY A 82 8.49 -33.37 -24.06
N THR A 83 8.53 -34.51 -24.77
CA THR A 83 9.59 -34.82 -25.74
C THR A 83 9.47 -33.93 -26.97
N LYS A 84 10.51 -33.90 -27.81
CA LYS A 84 10.50 -33.14 -29.08
C LYS A 84 9.35 -33.54 -29.98
N GLU A 85 9.08 -34.84 -30.09
CA GLU A 85 8.03 -35.43 -30.92
C GLU A 85 6.63 -35.01 -30.41
N GLU A 86 6.42 -35.06 -29.09
CA GLU A 86 5.18 -34.61 -28.46
C GLU A 86 4.94 -33.12 -28.68
N LEU A 87 5.95 -32.28 -28.44
CA LEU A 87 5.85 -30.85 -28.67
C LEU A 87 5.59 -30.50 -30.15
N GLN A 88 6.18 -31.26 -31.10
CA GLN A 88 5.89 -31.14 -32.51
C GLN A 88 4.41 -31.45 -32.80
N ALA A 89 3.88 -32.54 -32.23
CA ALA A 89 2.49 -32.90 -32.38
C ALA A 89 1.55 -31.81 -31.80
N VAL A 90 1.87 -31.22 -30.65
CA VAL A 90 1.13 -30.09 -30.06
C VAL A 90 1.08 -28.91 -31.04
N VAL A 91 2.24 -28.51 -31.60
CA VAL A 91 2.34 -27.40 -32.55
C VAL A 91 1.47 -27.68 -33.80
N ASP A 92 1.49 -28.90 -34.30
CA ASP A 92 0.70 -29.32 -35.48
C ASP A 92 -0.81 -29.29 -35.19
N ILE A 93 -1.25 -29.83 -34.05
CA ILE A 93 -2.64 -29.82 -33.62
C ILE A 93 -3.14 -28.39 -33.43
N VAL A 94 -2.44 -27.57 -32.65
CA VAL A 94 -2.83 -26.18 -32.37
C VAL A 94 -2.86 -25.35 -33.66
N SER A 95 -1.92 -25.60 -34.58
CA SER A 95 -1.92 -24.90 -35.89
C SER A 95 -3.11 -25.33 -36.78
N ARG A 96 -3.44 -26.62 -36.83
CA ARG A 96 -4.52 -27.19 -37.66
C ARG A 96 -5.89 -26.78 -37.11
N GLU A 97 -6.15 -27.09 -35.86
CA GLU A 97 -7.44 -26.87 -35.22
C GLU A 97 -7.70 -25.39 -34.88
N GLY A 98 -6.64 -24.66 -34.55
CA GLY A 98 -6.72 -23.23 -34.24
C GLY A 98 -7.06 -22.38 -35.48
N ALA A 99 -6.53 -22.74 -36.66
CA ALA A 99 -6.76 -22.00 -37.90
C ALA A 99 -8.24 -21.84 -38.25
N SER A 100 -9.05 -22.89 -38.06
CA SER A 100 -10.50 -22.87 -38.30
C SER A 100 -11.25 -21.93 -37.32
N ARG A 101 -10.64 -21.56 -36.21
CA ARG A 101 -11.17 -20.69 -35.16
C ARG A 101 -10.55 -19.28 -35.15
N GLY A 102 -9.72 -18.99 -36.17
CA GLY A 102 -9.01 -17.71 -36.27
C GLY A 102 -7.83 -17.57 -35.29
N LEU A 103 -7.37 -18.69 -34.68
CA LEU A 103 -6.21 -18.71 -33.79
C LEU A 103 -4.97 -19.07 -34.63
N VAL A 104 -3.92 -18.24 -34.52
CA VAL A 104 -2.69 -18.43 -35.30
C VAL A 104 -1.51 -18.41 -34.31
N LEU A 105 -0.72 -19.50 -34.28
CA LEU A 105 0.52 -19.53 -33.52
C LEU A 105 1.51 -18.48 -34.05
N SER A 106 2.10 -17.73 -33.18
CA SER A 106 3.14 -16.73 -33.51
C SER A 106 4.49 -17.42 -33.71
N THR A 107 4.73 -17.96 -34.88
CA THR A 107 5.97 -18.65 -35.28
C THR A 107 6.76 -17.82 -36.30
N ALA A 108 8.00 -18.21 -36.62
CA ALA A 108 8.79 -17.58 -37.67
C ALA A 108 8.08 -17.64 -39.06
N ALA A 109 7.27 -18.67 -39.32
CA ALA A 109 6.52 -18.81 -40.53
C ALA A 109 5.27 -17.91 -40.62
N THR A 110 4.68 -17.53 -39.49
CA THR A 110 3.44 -16.73 -39.39
C THR A 110 3.67 -15.28 -39.03
N THR A 111 4.87 -14.91 -38.62
CA THR A 111 5.22 -13.57 -38.14
C THR A 111 6.11 -12.86 -39.17
N THR A 112 5.70 -11.67 -39.61
CA THR A 112 6.47 -10.85 -40.55
C THR A 112 7.27 -9.79 -39.82
N ALA A 113 8.50 -9.51 -40.28
CA ALA A 113 9.35 -8.45 -39.77
C ALA A 113 8.58 -7.10 -39.73
N PRO A 114 8.79 -6.25 -38.70
CA PRO A 114 9.86 -6.33 -37.65
C PRO A 114 9.48 -7.12 -36.39
N ARG A 115 8.37 -7.86 -36.39
CA ARG A 115 7.93 -8.64 -35.20
C ARG A 115 8.73 -9.94 -35.11
N LEU A 116 9.09 -10.33 -33.89
CA LEU A 116 9.70 -11.62 -33.59
C LEU A 116 8.62 -12.64 -33.26
N PRO A 117 8.83 -13.95 -33.55
CA PRO A 117 7.94 -15.01 -33.13
C PRO A 117 7.88 -15.06 -31.59
N LYS A 118 6.68 -15.24 -31.03
CA LYS A 118 6.48 -15.34 -29.58
C LYS A 118 6.51 -16.79 -29.09
N SER A 119 6.10 -17.74 -29.95
CA SER A 119 6.19 -19.18 -29.62
C SER A 119 7.64 -19.62 -29.71
N THR A 120 8.15 -20.22 -28.61
CA THR A 120 9.54 -20.66 -28.51
C THR A 120 9.61 -22.04 -27.84
N VAL A 121 10.67 -22.78 -28.09
CA VAL A 121 11.02 -24.00 -27.36
C VAL A 121 12.27 -23.74 -26.53
N TRP A 122 12.30 -24.29 -25.33
CA TRP A 122 13.46 -24.25 -24.46
C TRP A 122 13.71 -25.63 -23.87
N SER A 123 14.97 -26.03 -23.74
CA SER A 123 15.37 -27.30 -23.11
C SER A 123 16.46 -27.05 -22.06
N PRO A 124 16.31 -27.56 -20.84
CA PRO A 124 17.35 -27.47 -19.81
C PRO A 124 18.60 -28.28 -20.13
N LEU A 125 18.51 -29.22 -21.09
CA LEU A 125 19.63 -30.11 -21.50
C LEU A 125 20.55 -29.45 -22.54
N HIS A 126 20.10 -28.41 -23.25
CA HIS A 126 20.88 -27.71 -24.27
C HIS A 126 21.47 -26.43 -23.69
N GLN A 127 22.51 -26.55 -22.87
CA GLN A 127 23.27 -25.43 -22.36
C GLN A 127 24.58 -25.28 -23.16
N GLY A 128 24.56 -24.45 -24.22
CA GLY A 128 25.78 -23.88 -24.78
C GLY A 128 26.56 -24.72 -25.80
N GLU A 129 26.09 -25.87 -26.26
CA GLU A 129 26.73 -26.62 -27.35
C GLU A 129 26.18 -26.20 -28.71
N GLU A 130 27.09 -26.03 -29.69
CA GLU A 130 26.81 -25.56 -31.06
C GLU A 130 26.14 -26.63 -31.94
N GLU A 131 25.44 -27.61 -31.42
CA GLU A 131 24.63 -28.48 -32.26
C GLU A 131 23.50 -27.65 -32.87
N GLU A 132 23.44 -27.59 -34.19
CA GLU A 132 22.27 -27.17 -34.98
C GLU A 132 21.08 -28.04 -34.59
N SER A 133 20.49 -27.78 -33.42
CA SER A 133 19.25 -28.42 -33.03
C SER A 133 18.16 -27.87 -33.93
N ASP A 134 17.71 -28.75 -34.81
CA ASP A 134 16.62 -28.53 -35.75
C ASP A 134 15.43 -27.90 -35.01
N PRO A 135 14.99 -26.68 -35.31
CA PRO A 135 13.80 -26.11 -34.70
C PRO A 135 12.61 -27.05 -34.91
N LEU A 136 11.62 -27.01 -34.04
CA LEU A 136 10.37 -27.72 -34.30
C LEU A 136 9.86 -27.29 -35.65
N ALA A 137 9.31 -28.25 -36.44
CA ALA A 137 8.66 -27.96 -37.71
C ALA A 137 7.70 -26.77 -37.53
N ARG A 138 7.48 -25.98 -38.60
CA ARG A 138 6.69 -24.73 -38.64
C ARG A 138 7.38 -23.51 -37.99
N GLY A 139 8.71 -23.53 -37.78
CA GLY A 139 9.51 -22.37 -37.40
C GLY A 139 9.29 -21.87 -36.00
N VAL A 140 9.14 -22.77 -35.03
CA VAL A 140 9.20 -22.42 -33.60
C VAL A 140 10.68 -22.46 -33.19
N PRO A 141 11.32 -21.29 -32.87
CA PRO A 141 12.75 -21.25 -32.59
C PRO A 141 13.10 -21.87 -31.24
N LEU A 142 14.27 -22.53 -31.18
CA LEU A 142 14.87 -22.98 -29.93
C LEU A 142 15.56 -21.80 -29.24
N VAL A 143 15.25 -21.60 -27.96
CA VAL A 143 15.95 -20.66 -27.10
C VAL A 143 17.24 -21.28 -26.63
N LYS A 144 18.38 -20.66 -27.00
CA LYS A 144 19.74 -21.11 -26.62
C LYS A 144 20.19 -20.57 -25.24
N GLU A 145 19.41 -19.67 -24.65
CA GLU A 145 19.71 -19.09 -23.32
C GLU A 145 19.54 -20.17 -22.23
N PRO A 146 20.30 -20.05 -21.11
CA PRO A 146 20.22 -21.01 -19.99
C PRO A 146 18.92 -20.90 -19.17
N GLY A 147 17.92 -20.26 -19.70
CA GLY A 147 16.59 -20.09 -19.10
C GLY A 147 15.62 -19.40 -20.05
N VAL A 148 14.38 -19.34 -19.60
CA VAL A 148 13.25 -18.73 -20.31
C VAL A 148 12.40 -17.92 -19.34
N THR A 149 11.75 -16.88 -19.86
CA THR A 149 10.76 -16.13 -19.05
C THR A 149 9.35 -16.60 -19.43
N LEU A 150 8.66 -17.21 -18.47
CA LEU A 150 7.29 -17.69 -18.63
C LEU A 150 6.33 -16.82 -17.81
N LEU A 151 5.36 -16.20 -18.50
CA LEU A 151 4.40 -15.28 -17.86
C LEU A 151 5.05 -14.19 -16.98
N GLY A 152 6.28 -13.78 -17.31
CA GLY A 152 7.04 -12.81 -16.53
C GLY A 152 7.87 -13.38 -15.37
N THR A 153 7.86 -14.72 -15.21
CA THR A 153 8.68 -15.45 -14.23
C THR A 153 9.92 -16.00 -14.93
N PRO A 154 11.14 -15.73 -14.46
CA PRO A 154 12.36 -16.34 -14.99
C PRO A 154 12.46 -17.80 -14.51
N ILE A 155 12.66 -18.71 -15.44
CA ILE A 155 12.87 -20.16 -15.21
C ILE A 155 14.18 -20.54 -15.89
N GLY A 156 15.12 -21.14 -15.14
CA GLY A 156 16.43 -21.51 -15.68
C GLY A 156 17.45 -21.72 -14.58
N ASN A 157 18.74 -21.67 -14.92
CA ASN A 157 19.80 -21.75 -13.94
C ASN A 157 19.89 -20.48 -13.07
N LYS A 158 20.65 -20.54 -11.97
CA LYS A 158 20.77 -19.43 -11.01
C LYS A 158 21.30 -18.13 -11.66
N GLU A 159 22.19 -18.24 -12.63
CA GLU A 159 22.79 -17.07 -13.32
C GLU A 159 21.76 -16.37 -14.20
N PHE A 160 20.93 -17.12 -14.93
CA PHE A 160 19.84 -16.57 -15.72
C PHE A 160 18.80 -15.85 -14.83
N VAL A 161 18.37 -16.50 -13.76
CA VAL A 161 17.41 -15.92 -12.80
C VAL A 161 17.98 -14.64 -12.19
N LYS A 162 19.27 -14.65 -11.78
CA LYS A 162 19.95 -13.48 -11.26
C LYS A 162 19.94 -12.32 -12.25
N LYS A 163 20.36 -12.56 -13.50
CA LYS A 163 20.39 -11.58 -14.59
C LYS A 163 19.02 -10.94 -14.85
N GLU A 164 17.95 -11.75 -14.85
CA GLU A 164 16.59 -11.27 -15.06
C GLU A 164 16.07 -10.42 -13.88
N LEU A 165 16.40 -10.79 -12.64
CA LEU A 165 16.07 -10.00 -11.45
C LEU A 165 16.80 -8.65 -11.47
N GLU A 166 18.12 -8.65 -11.74
CA GLU A 166 18.92 -7.44 -11.87
C GLU A 166 18.36 -6.51 -12.96
N ALA A 167 18.04 -7.07 -14.14
CA ALA A 167 17.44 -6.32 -15.24
C ALA A 167 16.09 -5.68 -14.85
N LYS A 168 15.30 -6.37 -14.04
CA LYS A 168 14.03 -5.86 -13.52
C LYS A 168 14.25 -4.71 -12.54
N VAL A 169 15.21 -4.83 -11.61
CA VAL A 169 15.57 -3.77 -10.66
C VAL A 169 16.09 -2.55 -11.41
N VAL A 170 16.93 -2.74 -12.45
CA VAL A 170 17.42 -1.63 -13.30
C VAL A 170 16.27 -0.89 -14.00
N LYS A 171 15.27 -1.62 -14.51
CA LYS A 171 14.06 -0.99 -15.11
C LYS A 171 13.28 -0.18 -14.09
N ILE A 172 13.15 -0.67 -12.86
CA ILE A 172 12.45 0.04 -11.78
C ILE A 172 13.25 1.28 -11.38
N ARG A 173 14.57 1.18 -11.24
CA ARG A 173 15.47 2.31 -10.93
C ARG A 173 15.25 3.48 -11.89
N LYS A 174 15.19 3.22 -13.20
CA LYS A 174 14.92 4.26 -14.21
C LYS A 174 13.60 4.99 -13.99
N ILE A 175 12.57 4.30 -13.48
CA ILE A 175 11.28 4.92 -13.18
C ILE A 175 11.35 5.71 -11.87
N VAL A 176 12.01 5.18 -10.85
CA VAL A 176 12.20 5.87 -9.55
C VAL A 176 12.98 7.18 -9.75
N GLU A 177 13.98 7.19 -10.61
CA GLU A 177 14.78 8.38 -10.96
C GLU A 177 13.96 9.50 -11.63
N LEU A 178 12.76 9.18 -12.15
CA LEU A 178 11.83 10.18 -12.70
C LEU A 178 10.93 10.82 -11.63
N LEU A 179 10.84 10.26 -10.41
CA LEU A 179 9.96 10.80 -9.36
C LEU A 179 10.19 12.29 -9.08
N PRO A 180 11.44 12.81 -9.02
CA PRO A 180 11.67 14.24 -8.74
C PRO A 180 11.07 15.19 -9.78
N THR A 181 10.78 14.73 -11.01
CA THR A 181 10.13 15.55 -12.05
C THR A 181 8.70 15.96 -11.69
N ILE A 182 8.05 15.24 -10.75
CA ILE A 182 6.67 15.51 -10.33
C ILE A 182 6.56 16.75 -9.43
N GLN A 183 7.63 17.26 -8.85
CA GLN A 183 7.69 18.47 -8.00
C GLN A 183 6.66 18.53 -6.85
N ASP A 184 5.99 17.42 -6.52
CA ASP A 184 5.06 17.29 -5.41
C ASP A 184 5.41 16.08 -4.53
N PRO A 185 6.07 16.26 -3.39
CA PRO A 185 6.52 15.20 -2.49
C PRO A 185 5.41 14.28 -1.99
N HIS A 186 4.18 14.79 -1.81
CA HIS A 186 3.06 13.94 -1.40
C HIS A 186 2.68 12.95 -2.50
N THR A 187 2.58 13.39 -3.74
CA THR A 187 2.31 12.53 -4.91
C THR A 187 3.48 11.58 -5.18
N GLN A 188 4.73 12.08 -5.10
CA GLN A 188 5.93 11.23 -5.24
C GLN A 188 5.90 10.06 -4.24
N PHE A 189 5.60 10.34 -2.97
CA PHE A 189 5.52 9.31 -1.93
C PHE A 189 4.41 8.29 -2.20
N VAL A 190 3.22 8.73 -2.61
CA VAL A 190 2.12 7.82 -2.92
C VAL A 190 2.48 6.90 -4.08
N LEU A 191 3.13 7.42 -5.13
CA LEU A 191 3.62 6.60 -6.25
C LEU A 191 4.73 5.65 -5.83
N LEU A 192 5.70 6.12 -5.03
CA LEU A 192 6.76 5.28 -4.50
C LEU A 192 6.16 4.10 -3.71
N ARG A 193 5.26 4.38 -2.77
CA ARG A 193 4.66 3.37 -1.91
C ARG A 193 3.77 2.38 -2.67
N SER A 194 2.89 2.89 -3.54
CA SER A 194 1.82 2.08 -4.13
C SER A 194 2.22 1.39 -5.44
N CYS A 195 3.23 1.92 -6.15
CA CYS A 195 3.56 1.49 -7.50
C CYS A 195 5.03 1.05 -7.68
N LEU A 196 5.98 1.63 -6.94
CA LEU A 196 7.41 1.50 -7.26
C LEU A 196 8.22 0.75 -6.19
N SER A 197 7.68 0.54 -4.99
CA SER A 197 8.28 -0.29 -3.93
C SER A 197 7.91 -1.78 -4.10
N LEU A 198 7.77 -2.52 -3.01
CA LEU A 198 7.42 -3.95 -2.99
C LEU A 198 6.32 -4.36 -3.99
N PRO A 199 5.22 -3.58 -4.22
CA PRO A 199 4.20 -3.96 -5.21
C PRO A 199 4.75 -4.20 -6.61
N LYS A 200 5.82 -3.49 -7.03
CA LYS A 200 6.43 -3.67 -8.35
C LYS A 200 7.20 -4.98 -8.51
N LEU A 201 7.71 -5.54 -7.42
CA LEU A 201 8.40 -6.84 -7.40
C LEU A 201 7.49 -7.99 -6.96
N SER A 202 6.33 -7.72 -6.38
CA SER A 202 5.49 -8.73 -5.71
C SER A 202 5.21 -9.97 -6.57
N PHE A 203 5.00 -9.79 -7.88
CA PHE A 203 4.75 -10.93 -8.78
C PHE A 203 5.97 -11.84 -8.87
N VAL A 204 7.16 -11.30 -9.16
CA VAL A 204 8.36 -12.13 -9.26
C VAL A 204 8.77 -12.72 -7.92
N LEU A 205 8.58 -11.99 -6.81
CA LEU A 205 8.82 -12.51 -5.46
C LEU A 205 7.89 -13.67 -5.07
N ARG A 206 6.71 -13.76 -5.67
CA ARG A 206 5.76 -14.86 -5.47
C ARG A 206 6.03 -16.07 -6.34
N THR A 207 6.68 -15.87 -7.48
CA THR A 207 6.85 -16.91 -8.52
C THR A 207 8.28 -17.42 -8.64
N THR A 208 9.23 -16.77 -7.95
CA THR A 208 10.67 -17.10 -8.02
C THR A 208 11.24 -17.20 -6.63
N ASP A 209 11.96 -18.28 -6.34
CA ASP A 209 12.77 -18.37 -5.12
C ASP A 209 13.89 -17.34 -5.16
N THR A 210 13.77 -16.33 -4.33
CA THR A 210 14.75 -15.23 -4.21
C THR A 210 15.69 -15.40 -3.03
N SER A 211 15.64 -16.51 -2.31
CA SER A 211 16.53 -16.80 -1.17
C SER A 211 18.01 -16.70 -1.54
N PRO A 212 18.45 -17.15 -2.74
CA PRO A 212 19.85 -17.03 -3.16
C PRO A 212 20.28 -15.61 -3.59
N PHE A 213 19.36 -14.65 -3.71
CA PHE A 213 19.57 -13.33 -4.34
C PHE A 213 19.24 -12.19 -3.38
N GLN A 214 19.56 -12.36 -2.09
CA GLN A 214 19.25 -11.37 -1.06
C GLN A 214 19.99 -10.04 -1.24
N ASP A 215 21.16 -10.06 -1.89
CA ASP A 215 21.93 -8.89 -2.29
C ASP A 215 21.12 -7.98 -3.24
N ILE A 216 20.47 -8.56 -4.25
CA ILE A 216 19.63 -7.81 -5.21
C ILE A 216 18.42 -7.19 -4.52
N LEU A 217 17.79 -7.92 -3.60
CA LEU A 217 16.64 -7.41 -2.84
C LEU A 217 17.07 -6.28 -1.89
N GLN A 218 18.24 -6.39 -1.27
CA GLN A 218 18.80 -5.33 -0.44
C GLN A 218 19.10 -4.06 -1.26
N ASP A 219 19.67 -4.21 -2.47
CA ASP A 219 19.93 -3.08 -3.36
C ASP A 219 18.63 -2.41 -3.84
N PHE A 220 17.58 -3.19 -4.04
CA PHE A 220 16.25 -2.65 -4.31
C PHE A 220 15.68 -1.88 -3.11
N ASP A 221 15.80 -2.41 -1.90
CA ASP A 221 15.32 -1.74 -0.69
C ASP A 221 16.09 -0.45 -0.43
N ARG A 222 17.41 -0.41 -0.69
CA ARG A 222 18.22 0.83 -0.67
C ARG A 222 17.73 1.85 -1.70
N LEU A 223 17.39 1.42 -2.92
CA LEU A 223 16.82 2.32 -3.93
C LEU A 223 15.53 3.00 -3.43
N VAL A 224 14.66 2.27 -2.75
CA VAL A 224 13.40 2.81 -2.18
C VAL A 224 13.71 3.74 -1.00
N GLN A 225 14.67 3.39 -0.14
CA GLN A 225 15.14 4.21 0.98
C GLN A 225 15.72 5.55 0.50
N ASP A 226 16.59 5.52 -0.52
CA ASP A 226 17.22 6.71 -1.09
C ASP A 226 16.18 7.63 -1.77
N ALA A 227 15.22 7.04 -2.47
CA ALA A 227 14.10 7.78 -3.04
C ALA A 227 13.27 8.48 -1.96
N LEU A 228 12.96 7.81 -0.85
CA LEU A 228 12.28 8.43 0.29
C LEU A 228 13.13 9.56 0.89
N GLY A 229 14.44 9.33 1.06
CA GLY A 229 15.39 10.35 1.53
C GLY A 229 15.39 11.59 0.66
N SER A 230 15.37 11.41 -0.66
CA SER A 230 15.27 12.50 -1.65
C SER A 230 13.94 13.28 -1.52
N ILE A 231 12.81 12.57 -1.40
CA ILE A 231 11.49 13.18 -1.20
C ILE A 231 11.44 14.05 0.07
N LEU A 232 12.12 13.61 1.14
CA LEU A 232 12.13 14.30 2.43
C LEU A 232 13.24 15.35 2.55
N GLY A 233 14.20 15.37 1.63
CA GLY A 233 15.40 16.20 1.71
C GLY A 233 16.29 15.86 2.91
N THR A 234 16.35 14.58 3.32
CA THR A 234 17.19 14.11 4.44
C THR A 234 17.51 12.62 4.31
N ALA A 235 18.72 12.22 4.66
CA ALA A 235 19.06 10.80 4.78
C ALA A 235 18.36 10.19 6.00
N LEU A 236 17.98 8.92 5.87
CA LEU A 236 17.34 8.16 6.94
C LEU A 236 18.36 7.25 7.63
N SER A 237 18.33 7.19 8.95
CA SER A 237 19.05 6.17 9.70
C SER A 237 18.41 4.79 9.53
N ASP A 238 19.14 3.72 9.87
CA ASP A 238 18.64 2.34 9.81
C ASP A 238 17.35 2.15 10.62
N LEU A 239 17.26 2.75 11.81
CA LEU A 239 16.05 2.68 12.64
C LEU A 239 14.87 3.40 12.00
N GLN A 240 15.11 4.55 11.39
CA GLN A 240 14.08 5.29 10.65
C GLN A 240 13.61 4.53 9.42
N TRP A 241 14.54 3.87 8.72
CA TRP A 241 14.18 3.01 7.58
C TRP A 241 13.38 1.79 8.04
N LYS A 242 13.82 1.07 9.06
CA LYS A 242 13.07 -0.04 9.67
C LYS A 242 11.66 0.38 10.08
N GLN A 243 11.52 1.57 10.66
CA GLN A 243 10.20 2.10 10.97
C GLN A 243 9.39 2.43 9.69
N ALA A 244 10.00 3.07 8.68
CA ALA A 244 9.34 3.42 7.43
C ALA A 244 8.80 2.19 6.69
N SER A 245 9.48 1.05 6.81
CA SER A 245 9.10 -0.22 6.20
C SER A 245 7.87 -0.86 6.84
N LEU A 246 7.56 -0.56 8.10
CA LEU A 246 6.36 -1.08 8.78
C LEU A 246 5.06 -0.57 8.15
N PRO A 247 3.95 -1.32 8.28
CA PRO A 247 2.62 -0.83 7.95
C PRO A 247 2.26 0.48 8.66
N VAL A 248 1.41 1.28 8.02
CA VAL A 248 0.93 2.54 8.58
C VAL A 248 0.24 2.34 9.93
N SER A 249 -0.51 1.26 10.10
CA SER A 249 -1.18 0.88 11.36
C SER A 249 -0.21 0.52 12.48
N MET A 250 1.03 0.18 12.16
CA MET A 250 2.09 -0.14 13.12
C MET A 250 3.10 1.01 13.33
N GLY A 251 2.75 2.22 12.89
CA GLY A 251 3.58 3.41 13.06
C GLY A 251 4.55 3.66 11.90
N GLY A 252 4.58 2.82 10.86
CA GLY A 252 5.41 2.96 9.67
C GLY A 252 4.81 3.83 8.57
N LEU A 253 5.41 3.77 7.38
CA LEU A 253 4.95 4.45 6.17
C LEU A 253 4.36 3.47 5.14
N GLY A 254 4.48 2.17 5.35
CA GLY A 254 4.02 1.12 4.44
C GLY A 254 4.96 0.85 3.26
N LEU A 255 6.25 1.17 3.39
CA LEU A 255 7.30 0.90 2.39
C LEU A 255 7.99 -0.45 2.71
N ARG A 256 7.19 -1.53 2.75
CA ARG A 256 7.70 -2.88 3.09
C ARG A 256 8.92 -3.26 2.28
N GLY A 257 9.94 -3.82 2.94
CA GLY A 257 11.19 -4.28 2.32
C GLY A 257 10.99 -5.57 1.50
N ALA A 258 11.62 -5.62 0.33
CA ALA A 258 11.60 -6.82 -0.51
C ALA A 258 12.44 -7.95 0.10
N GLN A 259 13.54 -7.62 0.75
CA GLN A 259 14.42 -8.57 1.41
C GLN A 259 13.70 -9.35 2.53
N GLU A 260 12.94 -8.63 3.38
CA GLU A 260 12.23 -9.25 4.51
C GLU A 260 10.99 -10.02 4.06
N HIS A 261 10.24 -9.52 3.07
CA HIS A 261 8.97 -10.11 2.65
C HIS A 261 9.09 -11.13 1.53
N GLY A 262 10.15 -11.07 0.70
CA GLY A 262 10.30 -11.91 -0.49
C GLY A 262 10.16 -13.41 -0.23
N PRO A 263 10.91 -14.01 0.71
CA PRO A 263 10.79 -15.43 1.02
C PRO A 263 9.39 -15.87 1.46
N GLY A 264 8.74 -15.05 2.32
CA GLY A 264 7.37 -15.30 2.77
C GLY A 264 6.32 -15.21 1.66
N LEU A 265 6.50 -14.29 0.70
CA LEU A 265 5.64 -14.18 -0.48
C LEU A 265 5.74 -15.42 -1.37
N TYR A 266 6.95 -15.93 -1.59
CA TYR A 266 7.18 -17.16 -2.34
C TYR A 266 6.54 -18.36 -1.66
N CYS A 267 6.82 -18.58 -0.36
CA CYS A 267 6.21 -19.67 0.42
C CYS A 267 4.69 -19.65 0.35
N SER A 268 4.08 -18.49 0.60
CA SER A 268 2.61 -18.34 0.56
C SER A 268 2.05 -18.66 -0.83
N SER A 269 2.76 -18.29 -1.90
CA SER A 269 2.35 -18.58 -3.27
C SER A 269 2.39 -20.07 -3.56
N ILE A 270 3.47 -20.75 -3.21
CA ILE A 270 3.62 -22.20 -3.39
C ILE A 270 2.53 -22.92 -2.60
N ILE A 271 2.37 -22.63 -1.31
CA ILE A 271 1.39 -23.32 -0.45
C ILE A 271 -0.05 -23.08 -0.97
N SER A 272 -0.40 -21.87 -1.36
CA SER A 272 -1.75 -21.56 -1.85
C SER A 272 -2.08 -22.17 -3.20
N SER A 273 -1.08 -22.41 -4.06
CA SER A 273 -1.25 -23.04 -5.38
C SER A 273 -1.14 -24.58 -5.36
N LEU A 274 -0.74 -25.16 -4.23
CA LEU A 274 -0.36 -26.58 -4.15
C LEU A 274 -1.48 -27.54 -4.57
N THR A 275 -2.71 -27.30 -4.11
CA THR A 275 -3.87 -28.13 -4.46
C THR A 275 -4.12 -28.11 -5.97
N LEU A 276 -4.10 -26.94 -6.59
CA LEU A 276 -4.28 -26.79 -8.03
C LEU A 276 -3.13 -27.46 -8.80
N SER A 277 -1.88 -27.23 -8.38
CA SER A 277 -0.70 -27.81 -9.01
C SER A 277 -0.75 -29.34 -8.99
N ARG A 278 -1.11 -29.94 -7.85
CA ARG A 278 -1.28 -31.40 -7.72
C ARG A 278 -2.38 -31.95 -8.61
N THR A 279 -3.52 -31.25 -8.67
CA THR A 279 -4.63 -31.63 -9.57
C THR A 279 -4.19 -31.62 -11.02
N LEU A 280 -3.48 -30.58 -11.45
CA LEU A 280 -2.99 -30.46 -12.84
C LEU A 280 -1.94 -31.49 -13.21
N GLN A 281 -1.12 -31.92 -12.25
CA GLN A 281 -0.05 -32.90 -12.47
C GLN A 281 -0.47 -34.35 -12.23
N GLY A 282 -1.67 -34.58 -11.66
CA GLY A 282 -2.11 -35.91 -11.24
C GLY A 282 -1.30 -36.50 -10.09
N ILE A 283 -0.59 -35.66 -9.31
CA ILE A 283 0.31 -36.11 -8.22
C ILE A 283 -0.49 -36.25 -6.93
N GLN A 284 -0.32 -37.41 -6.26
CA GLN A 284 -0.91 -37.71 -4.93
C GLN A 284 0.10 -37.59 -3.79
N GLU A 285 1.30 -37.08 -4.05
CA GLU A 285 2.33 -36.97 -3.01
C GLU A 285 1.90 -36.00 -1.89
N GLU A 286 2.11 -36.43 -0.64
CA GLU A 286 2.00 -35.60 0.55
C GLU A 286 3.32 -34.86 0.79
N GLY A 287 3.25 -33.60 1.24
CA GLY A 287 4.41 -32.77 1.55
C GLY A 287 4.37 -31.39 0.88
N PHE A 288 5.31 -30.53 1.24
CA PHE A 288 5.44 -29.18 0.67
C PHE A 288 6.73 -29.09 -0.14
N PRO A 289 6.69 -28.66 -1.41
CA PRO A 289 7.86 -28.51 -2.27
C PRO A 289 8.65 -27.21 -1.91
N LEU A 290 8.98 -27.04 -0.64
CA LEU A 290 9.77 -25.92 -0.14
C LEU A 290 11.14 -26.43 0.30
N SER A 291 12.20 -25.80 -0.22
CA SER A 291 13.56 -26.14 0.19
C SER A 291 13.87 -25.65 1.60
N GLN A 292 14.87 -26.25 2.24
CA GLN A 292 15.32 -25.81 3.57
C GLN A 292 15.87 -24.38 3.53
N GLU A 293 16.51 -23.98 2.42
CA GLU A 293 17.02 -22.63 2.23
C GLU A 293 15.89 -21.59 2.24
N VAL A 294 14.76 -21.88 1.59
CA VAL A 294 13.58 -21.02 1.60
C VAL A 294 12.99 -20.91 3.00
N LEU A 295 12.80 -22.01 3.71
CA LEU A 295 12.28 -22.00 5.08
C LEU A 295 13.21 -21.25 6.04
N GLN A 296 14.53 -21.43 5.90
CA GLN A 296 15.51 -20.67 6.67
C GLN A 296 15.44 -19.17 6.37
N ALA A 297 15.27 -18.78 5.11
CA ALA A 297 15.12 -17.38 4.71
C ALA A 297 13.84 -16.75 5.30
N VAL A 298 12.74 -17.49 5.37
CA VAL A 298 11.51 -17.04 6.05
C VAL A 298 11.74 -16.91 7.56
N SER A 299 12.42 -17.89 8.19
CA SER A 299 12.69 -17.88 9.63
C SER A 299 13.50 -16.67 10.09
N VAL A 300 14.37 -16.12 9.24
CA VAL A 300 15.08 -14.86 9.52
C VAL A 300 14.11 -13.68 9.73
N SER A 301 12.98 -13.69 9.04
CA SER A 301 12.01 -12.58 9.02
C SER A 301 10.80 -12.76 9.94
N VAL A 302 10.56 -13.98 10.46
CA VAL A 302 9.37 -14.26 11.31
C VAL A 302 9.69 -15.07 12.57
N GLY A 303 10.95 -15.52 12.77
CA GLY A 303 11.32 -16.53 13.76
C GLY A 303 11.15 -17.95 13.22
N ASP A 304 11.37 -18.95 14.07
CA ASP A 304 11.33 -20.35 13.67
C ASP A 304 9.98 -20.78 13.09
N VAL A 305 10.00 -21.27 11.85
CA VAL A 305 8.80 -21.75 11.13
C VAL A 305 9.10 -23.08 10.43
N THR A 306 8.06 -23.89 10.27
CA THR A 306 8.05 -25.11 9.44
C THR A 306 7.04 -24.96 8.31
N ALA A 307 7.12 -25.80 7.28
CA ALA A 307 6.16 -25.78 6.19
C ALA A 307 4.71 -26.03 6.69
N GLU A 308 4.56 -26.91 7.69
CA GLU A 308 3.27 -27.21 8.31
C GLU A 308 2.71 -26.01 9.06
N SER A 309 3.55 -25.23 9.75
CA SER A 309 3.11 -24.02 10.48
C SER A 309 2.64 -22.91 9.52
N LEU A 310 3.10 -22.92 8.28
CA LEU A 310 2.68 -21.98 7.22
C LEU A 310 1.46 -22.50 6.46
N ALA A 311 1.11 -23.79 6.59
CA ALA A 311 -0.03 -24.40 5.91
C ALA A 311 -1.34 -23.72 6.32
N GLY A 312 -2.17 -23.39 5.34
CA GLY A 312 -3.46 -22.72 5.57
C GLY A 312 -3.38 -21.21 5.83
N LEU A 313 -2.19 -20.64 5.97
CA LEU A 313 -2.03 -19.18 6.09
C LEU A 313 -2.14 -18.50 4.73
N SER A 314 -2.88 -17.40 4.70
CA SER A 314 -2.90 -16.54 3.52
C SER A 314 -1.60 -15.73 3.41
N GLN A 315 -1.31 -15.20 2.22
CA GLN A 315 -0.21 -14.25 2.03
C GLN A 315 -0.29 -13.05 3.00
N LYS A 316 -1.51 -12.61 3.33
CA LYS A 316 -1.74 -11.53 4.28
C LYS A 316 -1.28 -11.91 5.69
N ASP A 317 -1.54 -13.15 6.11
CA ASP A 317 -1.16 -13.63 7.44
C ASP A 317 0.36 -13.75 7.55
N VAL A 318 1.04 -14.33 6.55
CA VAL A 318 2.51 -14.41 6.53
C VAL A 318 3.15 -13.03 6.50
N SER A 319 2.62 -12.10 5.69
CA SER A 319 3.11 -10.71 5.69
C SER A 319 2.89 -10.01 7.03
N LEU A 320 1.79 -10.31 7.73
CA LEU A 320 1.53 -9.77 9.07
C LEU A 320 2.53 -10.32 10.10
N MET A 321 2.93 -11.61 9.99
CA MET A 321 3.98 -12.18 10.86
C MET A 321 5.31 -11.46 10.66
N VAL A 322 5.72 -11.21 9.41
CA VAL A 322 6.93 -10.42 9.10
C VAL A 322 6.83 -9.01 9.71
N ASP A 323 5.72 -8.31 9.50
CA ASP A 323 5.48 -6.98 10.03
C ASP A 323 5.56 -6.95 11.57
N GLN A 324 4.98 -7.95 12.26
CA GLN A 324 4.99 -8.07 13.73
C GLN A 324 6.39 -8.34 14.28
N TYR A 325 7.14 -9.22 13.61
CA TYR A 325 8.52 -9.52 13.99
C TYR A 325 9.41 -8.29 13.82
N SER A 326 9.30 -7.58 12.69
CA SER A 326 10.03 -6.33 12.44
C SER A 326 9.67 -5.24 13.45
N LEU A 327 8.39 -5.11 13.82
CA LEU A 327 7.95 -4.18 14.87
C LEU A 327 8.55 -4.53 16.24
N SER A 328 8.57 -5.82 16.59
CA SER A 328 9.14 -6.28 17.87
C SER A 328 10.63 -5.97 17.95
N ASN A 329 11.37 -6.22 16.87
CA ASN A 329 12.79 -5.91 16.78
C ASN A 329 13.06 -4.39 16.82
N LEU A 330 12.22 -3.58 16.18
CA LEU A 330 12.32 -2.13 16.23
C LEU A 330 12.09 -1.60 17.66
N LYS A 331 11.06 -2.12 18.35
CA LYS A 331 10.78 -1.75 19.74
C LYS A 331 11.94 -2.12 20.67
N ALA A 332 12.44 -3.37 20.60
CA ALA A 332 13.57 -3.82 21.39
C ALA A 332 14.82 -2.95 21.15
N SER A 333 15.14 -2.64 19.89
CA SER A 333 16.25 -1.77 19.54
C SER A 333 16.08 -0.34 20.09
N THR A 334 14.84 0.18 20.06
CA THR A 334 14.54 1.53 20.58
C THR A 334 14.61 1.58 22.11
N GLU A 335 14.15 0.52 22.79
CA GLU A 335 14.24 0.39 24.24
C GLU A 335 15.71 0.28 24.72
N GLN A 336 16.55 -0.45 23.99
CA GLN A 336 17.99 -0.56 24.25
C GLN A 336 18.72 0.78 24.18
N LEU A 337 18.25 1.71 23.33
CA LEU A 337 18.81 3.07 23.29
C LEU A 337 18.50 3.88 24.57
N GLY A 338 17.54 3.45 25.39
CA GLY A 338 17.16 4.14 26.64
C GLY A 338 16.49 5.51 26.42
N VAL A 339 16.07 5.84 25.20
CA VAL A 339 15.45 7.13 24.87
C VAL A 339 13.94 7.05 25.03
N VAL A 340 13.44 7.37 26.22
CA VAL A 340 12.01 7.35 26.59
C VAL A 340 11.11 8.05 25.57
N ARG A 341 11.58 9.17 25.00
CA ARG A 341 10.88 9.92 23.96
C ARG A 341 10.55 9.05 22.73
N GLU A 342 11.52 8.27 22.25
CA GLU A 342 11.34 7.44 21.04
C GLU A 342 10.39 6.27 21.29
N VAL A 343 10.47 5.66 22.48
CA VAL A 343 9.52 4.61 22.90
C VAL A 343 8.09 5.17 22.94
N ALA A 344 7.89 6.33 23.56
CA ALA A 344 6.59 7.00 23.64
C ALA A 344 6.07 7.40 22.24
N ARG A 345 6.97 7.88 21.35
CA ARG A 345 6.62 8.24 19.98
C ARG A 345 6.11 7.02 19.21
N LEU A 346 6.84 5.92 19.23
CA LEU A 346 6.43 4.68 18.55
C LEU A 346 5.11 4.13 19.11
N ALA A 347 4.91 4.17 20.43
CA ALA A 347 3.66 3.77 21.08
C ALA A 347 2.47 4.61 20.57
N SER A 348 2.63 5.94 20.49
CA SER A 348 1.59 6.85 19.97
C SER A 348 1.28 6.64 18.50
N LEU A 349 2.27 6.33 17.67
CA LEU A 349 2.08 6.11 16.22
C LEU A 349 1.35 4.80 15.89
N GLY A 350 1.33 3.83 16.80
CA GLY A 350 0.55 2.61 16.72
C GLY A 350 -0.92 2.77 17.10
N LEU A 351 -1.33 3.94 17.58
CA LEU A 351 -2.73 4.20 17.96
C LEU A 351 -3.67 4.25 16.75
N PRO A 352 -4.96 3.94 16.93
CA PRO A 352 -5.96 4.08 15.89
C PRO A 352 -5.92 5.47 15.24
N ARG A 353 -6.03 5.51 13.91
CA ARG A 353 -6.04 6.74 13.09
C ARG A 353 -4.74 7.56 13.05
N ALA A 354 -3.69 7.21 13.81
CA ALA A 354 -2.45 7.97 13.84
C ALA A 354 -1.76 8.15 12.46
N GLY A 355 -2.07 7.27 11.50
CA GLY A 355 -1.55 7.35 10.14
C GLY A 355 -2.62 7.63 9.07
N ALA A 356 -3.82 8.09 9.42
CA ALA A 356 -4.92 8.26 8.47
C ALA A 356 -4.57 9.18 7.28
N TRP A 357 -3.79 10.23 7.50
CA TRP A 357 -3.33 11.16 6.47
C TRP A 357 -2.45 10.50 5.38
N LEU A 358 -1.70 9.43 5.72
CA LEU A 358 -0.88 8.67 4.76
C LEU A 358 -1.71 7.84 3.78
N ASN A 359 -2.94 7.46 4.17
CA ASN A 359 -3.85 6.69 3.34
C ASN A 359 -4.79 7.59 2.52
N SER A 360 -4.59 8.90 2.63
CA SER A 360 -5.37 9.90 1.89
C SER A 360 -4.78 10.10 0.48
N PRO A 361 -5.58 10.06 -0.58
CA PRO A 361 -5.10 10.45 -1.90
C PRO A 361 -4.77 11.95 -1.92
N PRO A 362 -3.70 12.37 -2.59
CA PRO A 362 -3.26 13.78 -2.60
C PRO A 362 -4.13 14.65 -3.52
N ILE A 363 -5.41 14.84 -3.18
CA ILE A 363 -6.38 15.59 -3.98
C ILE A 363 -6.60 16.97 -3.35
N PRO A 364 -6.06 18.08 -3.94
CA PRO A 364 -6.21 19.43 -3.40
C PRO A 364 -7.67 19.89 -3.31
N ALA A 365 -8.49 19.60 -4.33
CA ALA A 365 -9.90 19.99 -4.39
C ALA A 365 -10.74 19.42 -3.22
N LEU A 366 -10.37 18.24 -2.69
CA LEU A 366 -11.01 17.65 -1.53
C LEU A 366 -10.34 18.06 -0.20
N GLY A 367 -9.28 18.89 -0.27
CA GLY A 367 -8.47 19.30 0.89
C GLY A 367 -7.67 18.15 1.51
N LEU A 368 -7.38 17.11 0.75
CA LEU A 368 -6.65 15.91 1.18
C LEU A 368 -5.15 15.95 0.82
N HIS A 369 -4.67 17.07 0.32
CA HIS A 369 -3.29 17.27 -0.09
C HIS A 369 -2.47 18.02 0.96
N LEU A 370 -1.23 17.62 1.19
CA LEU A 370 -0.20 18.32 1.95
C LEU A 370 0.80 18.95 0.98
N ARG A 371 1.09 20.24 1.15
CA ARG A 371 2.16 20.90 0.38
C ARG A 371 3.52 20.32 0.74
N ALA A 372 4.55 20.57 -0.06
CA ALA A 372 5.88 20.01 0.09
C ALA A 372 6.46 20.10 1.52
N THR A 373 6.44 21.28 2.10
CA THR A 373 6.91 21.51 3.48
C THR A 373 6.04 20.79 4.52
N GLU A 374 4.70 20.83 4.33
CA GLU A 374 3.74 20.18 5.23
C GLU A 374 3.93 18.65 5.23
N PHE A 375 4.10 18.05 4.03
CA PHE A 375 4.33 16.63 3.87
C PHE A 375 5.67 16.20 4.48
N SER A 376 6.77 16.87 4.12
CA SER A 376 8.11 16.57 4.64
C SER A 376 8.15 16.66 6.18
N MET A 377 7.57 17.70 6.78
CA MET A 377 7.52 17.86 8.23
C MET A 377 6.66 16.77 8.90
N ALA A 378 5.51 16.42 8.34
CA ALA A 378 4.65 15.37 8.87
C ALA A 378 5.35 14.00 8.87
N VAL A 379 6.06 13.65 7.78
CA VAL A 379 6.82 12.41 7.71
C VAL A 379 8.03 12.44 8.65
N LYS A 380 8.79 13.53 8.71
CA LYS A 380 9.93 13.70 9.62
C LYS A 380 9.49 13.56 11.09
N LEU A 381 8.38 14.17 11.47
CA LEU A 381 7.81 14.05 12.81
C LEU A 381 7.43 12.59 13.11
N ARG A 382 6.82 11.89 12.15
CA ARG A 382 6.45 10.49 12.28
C ARG A 382 7.66 9.56 12.43
N LEU A 383 8.73 9.79 11.66
CA LEU A 383 9.94 8.96 11.69
C LEU A 383 10.93 9.37 12.79
N GLY A 384 10.65 10.40 13.61
CA GLY A 384 11.59 10.91 14.61
C GLY A 384 12.84 11.54 13.98
N CYS A 385 12.74 12.08 12.77
CA CYS A 385 13.80 12.86 12.16
C CYS A 385 13.92 14.25 12.83
N LYS A 386 15.10 14.83 12.77
CA LYS A 386 15.29 16.21 13.20
C LYS A 386 14.47 17.16 12.31
N ILE A 387 13.69 18.03 12.95
CA ILE A 387 12.96 19.12 12.30
C ILE A 387 13.84 20.37 12.20
N TYR A 388 14.59 20.65 13.26
CA TYR A 388 15.52 21.78 13.34
C TYR A 388 16.97 21.30 13.28
N GLN A 389 17.86 22.13 12.76
CA GLN A 389 19.28 21.77 12.62
C GLN A 389 19.98 21.64 13.99
N ARG A 390 19.62 22.49 14.95
CA ARG A 390 20.19 22.54 16.30
C ARG A 390 19.17 23.01 17.33
N GLU A 391 19.42 22.75 18.58
CA GLU A 391 18.65 23.29 19.70
C GLU A 391 18.90 24.80 19.86
N GLY A 392 17.95 25.51 20.44
CA GLY A 392 18.05 26.93 20.68
C GLY A 392 16.82 27.50 21.39
N PRO A 393 16.78 28.81 21.69
CA PRO A 393 15.63 29.43 22.31
C PRO A 393 14.43 29.45 21.34
N CYS A 394 13.25 29.09 21.85
CA CYS A 394 12.00 29.24 21.12
C CYS A 394 11.72 30.73 20.84
N PRO A 395 11.48 31.14 19.59
CA PRO A 395 11.26 32.58 19.28
C PRO A 395 10.04 33.18 19.96
N ALA A 396 9.09 32.34 20.40
CA ALA A 396 7.84 32.80 20.99
C ALA A 396 7.84 32.89 22.52
N CYS A 397 8.61 32.05 23.22
CA CYS A 397 8.58 31.99 24.67
C CYS A 397 9.98 31.97 25.33
N LEU A 398 11.05 32.00 24.51
CA LEU A 398 12.46 31.99 24.90
C LEU A 398 12.92 30.74 25.67
N ARG A 399 12.05 29.78 25.93
CA ARG A 399 12.42 28.50 26.54
C ARG A 399 13.22 27.64 25.55
N PRO A 400 14.08 26.73 26.07
CA PRO A 400 14.80 25.79 25.21
C PRO A 400 13.85 25.01 24.31
N SER A 401 14.15 24.96 23.00
CA SER A 401 13.44 24.19 21.99
C SER A 401 14.35 23.09 21.47
N ASP A 402 13.82 21.88 21.44
CA ASP A 402 14.49 20.68 20.96
C ASP A 402 14.55 20.61 19.44
N VAL A 403 15.44 19.76 18.91
CA VAL A 403 15.61 19.58 17.45
C VAL A 403 14.44 18.84 16.79
N PHE A 404 13.58 18.17 17.55
CA PHE A 404 12.47 17.37 17.06
C PHE A 404 11.14 18.14 16.93
N GLY A 405 11.08 19.35 17.53
CA GLY A 405 9.89 20.20 17.51
C GLY A 405 8.86 19.89 18.58
N ASP A 406 9.18 19.06 19.59
CA ASP A 406 8.23 18.69 20.64
C ASP A 406 7.83 19.91 21.47
N HIS A 407 8.80 20.77 21.84
CA HIS A 407 8.50 22.06 22.49
C HIS A 407 7.57 22.92 21.64
N ALA A 408 7.84 23.03 20.36
CA ALA A 408 7.03 23.86 19.44
C ALA A 408 5.55 23.43 19.45
N LEU A 409 5.28 22.12 19.38
CA LEU A 409 3.92 21.57 19.40
C LEU A 409 3.17 21.75 20.73
N CYS A 410 3.91 21.99 21.83
CA CYS A 410 3.38 22.23 23.19
C CYS A 410 3.31 23.72 23.55
N CYS A 411 4.10 24.59 22.93
CA CYS A 411 4.23 25.98 23.29
C CYS A 411 2.91 26.73 23.10
N GLY A 412 2.46 27.41 24.16
CA GLY A 412 1.18 28.15 24.18
C GLY A 412 1.24 29.57 23.64
N SER A 413 2.46 30.09 23.38
CA SER A 413 2.63 31.48 22.89
C SER A 413 2.19 31.61 21.43
N TRP A 414 1.87 32.83 20.99
CA TRP A 414 1.42 33.20 19.63
C TRP A 414 0.09 32.61 19.14
N GLY A 415 -0.62 31.82 19.97
CA GLY A 415 -2.00 31.38 19.65
C GLY A 415 -2.16 30.29 18.59
N GLU A 416 -1.09 29.76 18.02
CA GLU A 416 -1.15 28.74 16.94
C GLU A 416 -1.80 27.44 17.38
N ARG A 417 -1.69 27.07 18.66
CA ARG A 417 -2.43 25.93 19.22
C ARG A 417 -3.94 26.17 19.19
N ILE A 418 -4.37 27.42 19.36
CA ILE A 418 -5.78 27.82 19.22
C ILE A 418 -6.20 27.71 17.76
N THR A 419 -5.35 28.14 16.82
CA THR A 419 -5.61 28.00 15.38
C THR A 419 -5.76 26.53 14.99
N ARG A 420 -4.86 25.64 15.45
CA ARG A 420 -4.97 24.19 15.24
C ARG A 420 -6.27 23.63 15.80
N HIS A 421 -6.64 24.00 17.01
CA HIS A 421 -7.91 23.64 17.63
C HIS A 421 -9.09 24.10 16.78
N ASN A 422 -9.10 25.36 16.33
CA ASN A 422 -10.17 25.94 15.54
C ASN A 422 -10.36 25.23 14.19
N HIS A 423 -9.28 24.82 13.51
CA HIS A 423 -9.38 24.06 12.26
C HIS A 423 -10.12 22.73 12.45
N LEU A 424 -9.84 21.99 13.53
CA LEU A 424 -10.51 20.73 13.82
C LEU A 424 -11.97 20.96 14.24
N ARG A 425 -12.22 21.97 15.11
CA ARG A 425 -13.57 22.39 15.53
C ARG A 425 -14.44 22.74 14.31
N ASP A 426 -13.91 23.57 13.43
CA ASP A 426 -14.66 24.07 12.28
C ASP A 426 -14.98 22.95 11.29
N HIS A 427 -14.09 21.97 11.17
CA HIS A 427 -14.37 20.79 10.35
C HIS A 427 -15.45 19.90 10.98
N ILE A 428 -15.38 19.62 12.29
CA ILE A 428 -16.41 18.85 13.01
C ILE A 428 -17.77 19.56 12.94
N HIS A 429 -17.78 20.89 13.12
CA HIS A 429 -19.00 21.70 12.92
C HIS A 429 -19.54 21.56 11.50
N SER A 430 -18.68 21.64 10.48
CA SER A 430 -19.08 21.45 9.08
C SER A 430 -19.66 20.06 8.82
N MET A 431 -19.10 19.02 9.41
CA MET A 431 -19.64 17.65 9.32
C MET A 431 -21.09 17.59 9.89
N ALA A 432 -21.29 18.15 11.09
CA ALA A 432 -22.62 18.19 11.71
C ALA A 432 -23.62 19.03 10.90
N ALA A 433 -23.17 20.15 10.30
CA ALA A 433 -24.00 20.96 9.41
C ALA A 433 -24.37 20.23 8.12
N THR A 434 -23.43 19.50 7.51
CA THR A 434 -23.71 18.66 6.33
C THR A 434 -24.68 17.52 6.64
N ALA A 435 -24.63 16.99 7.86
CA ALA A 435 -25.61 16.02 8.35
C ALA A 435 -26.97 16.64 8.74
N VAL A 436 -27.16 17.97 8.57
CA VAL A 436 -28.38 18.75 8.89
C VAL A 436 -28.74 18.65 10.38
N LEU A 437 -27.74 18.62 11.27
CA LEU A 437 -27.91 18.54 12.71
C LEU A 437 -28.00 19.90 13.41
N SER A 438 -28.05 20.99 12.65
CA SER A 438 -28.15 22.38 13.18
C SER A 438 -27.11 22.72 14.27
N PRO A 439 -25.79 22.46 14.05
CA PRO A 439 -24.80 22.69 15.07
C PRO A 439 -24.60 24.17 15.38
N VAL A 440 -24.34 24.51 16.64
CA VAL A 440 -24.00 25.85 17.09
C VAL A 440 -22.53 25.92 17.47
N LYS A 441 -21.79 26.88 16.88
CA LYS A 441 -20.39 27.09 17.18
C LYS A 441 -20.24 27.98 18.42
N GLU A 442 -19.40 27.57 19.39
CA GLU A 442 -19.09 28.31 20.61
C GLU A 442 -20.35 28.75 21.39
N GLY A 443 -21.26 27.81 21.63
CA GLY A 443 -22.51 28.09 22.33
C GLY A 443 -22.28 28.89 23.61
N GLN A 444 -22.94 30.07 23.70
CA GLN A 444 -22.85 30.99 24.84
C GLN A 444 -24.00 30.71 25.79
N HIS A 445 -23.81 31.05 27.07
CA HIS A 445 -24.84 30.99 28.10
C HIS A 445 -25.43 29.56 28.34
N LEU A 446 -24.66 28.53 28.01
CA LEU A 446 -25.12 27.14 28.22
C LEU A 446 -25.14 26.76 29.70
N LEU A 447 -24.31 27.38 30.52
CA LEU A 447 -24.21 27.15 31.96
C LEU A 447 -24.66 28.39 32.72
N PRO A 448 -25.67 28.30 33.63
CA PRO A 448 -26.11 29.42 34.44
C PRO A 448 -24.98 29.96 35.32
N GLY A 449 -24.76 31.26 35.30
CA GLY A 449 -23.76 31.93 36.15
C GLY A 449 -22.31 31.74 35.78
N ALA A 450 -21.98 30.98 34.73
CA ALA A 450 -20.60 30.75 34.30
C ALA A 450 -20.28 31.53 32.99
N HIS A 451 -19.17 32.28 33.01
CA HIS A 451 -18.66 32.97 31.80
C HIS A 451 -17.87 32.03 30.87
N ARG A 452 -17.69 30.76 31.23
CA ARG A 452 -16.97 29.79 30.42
C ARG A 452 -17.88 29.13 29.39
N ARG A 453 -17.30 28.77 28.23
CA ARG A 453 -18.00 28.09 27.14
C ARG A 453 -17.66 26.59 27.21
N PRO A 454 -18.58 25.72 27.66
CA PRO A 454 -18.30 24.28 27.77
C PRO A 454 -18.31 23.58 26.40
N ALA A 455 -18.94 24.17 25.39
CA ALA A 455 -19.08 23.59 24.08
C ALA A 455 -18.41 24.44 23.01
N TYR A 456 -17.45 23.84 22.29
CA TYR A 456 -16.94 24.43 21.05
C TYR A 456 -17.87 24.14 19.84
N VAL A 457 -18.56 22.99 19.88
CA VAL A 457 -19.64 22.64 18.95
C VAL A 457 -20.78 22.05 19.77
N LEU A 458 -21.92 22.71 19.79
CA LEU A 458 -23.16 22.20 20.37
C LEU A 458 -23.98 21.54 19.25
N ILE A 459 -24.42 20.29 19.44
CA ILE A 459 -25.30 19.60 18.51
C ILE A 459 -26.61 19.28 19.24
N PRO A 460 -27.71 19.95 18.84
CA PRO A 460 -29.02 19.72 19.46
C PRO A 460 -29.49 18.27 19.21
N ASN A 461 -30.14 17.70 20.22
CA ASN A 461 -30.81 16.39 20.15
C ASN A 461 -29.89 15.22 19.67
N TRP A 462 -28.58 15.29 19.95
CA TRP A 462 -27.59 14.33 19.47
C TRP A 462 -27.55 13.02 20.25
N ALA A 463 -27.68 13.09 21.57
CA ALA A 463 -27.48 11.98 22.47
C ALA A 463 -28.79 11.61 23.17
N GLN A 464 -29.55 10.69 22.61
CA GLN A 464 -30.81 10.18 23.20
C GLN A 464 -31.79 11.30 23.59
N GLY A 465 -32.00 12.27 22.70
CA GLY A 465 -32.88 13.41 22.94
C GLY A 465 -32.23 14.56 23.74
N ARG A 466 -30.94 14.48 24.09
CA ARG A 466 -30.20 15.54 24.78
C ARG A 466 -29.26 16.24 23.82
N ASP A 467 -29.00 17.51 24.09
CA ASP A 467 -27.98 18.27 23.41
C ASP A 467 -26.60 17.78 23.78
N ALA A 468 -25.67 17.72 22.83
CA ALA A 468 -24.29 17.34 23.06
C ALA A 468 -23.33 18.53 22.89
N ALA A 469 -22.52 18.76 23.92
CA ALA A 469 -21.44 19.75 23.92
C ALA A 469 -20.11 19.08 23.58
N LEU A 470 -19.66 19.21 22.34
CA LEU A 470 -18.37 18.68 21.88
C LEU A 470 -17.23 19.66 22.26
N ASP A 471 -16.27 19.20 23.04
CA ASP A 471 -15.07 19.95 23.45
C ASP A 471 -13.82 19.38 22.78
N ILE A 472 -13.34 20.05 21.73
CA ILE A 472 -12.20 19.60 20.93
C ILE A 472 -10.88 19.89 21.68
N THR A 473 -9.96 18.95 21.70
CA THR A 473 -8.66 19.10 22.34
C THR A 473 -7.57 18.39 21.57
N VAL A 474 -6.40 19.01 21.43
CA VAL A 474 -5.19 18.38 20.88
C VAL A 474 -4.11 18.36 21.96
N ILE A 475 -3.61 17.17 22.29
CA ILE A 475 -2.50 16.97 23.22
C ILE A 475 -1.26 16.48 22.48
N HIS A 476 -0.07 16.86 22.95
CA HIS A 476 1.18 16.29 22.45
C HIS A 476 1.65 15.18 23.40
N PRO A 477 1.82 13.92 22.93
CA PRO A 477 2.14 12.80 23.81
C PRO A 477 3.56 12.87 24.40
N LEU A 478 4.48 13.56 23.71
CA LEU A 478 5.90 13.65 24.08
C LEU A 478 6.21 14.87 25.00
N GLN A 479 5.19 15.53 25.52
CA GLN A 479 5.40 16.60 26.50
C GLN A 479 5.87 16.03 27.85
N ARG A 480 6.61 16.84 28.62
CA ARG A 480 7.26 16.45 29.88
C ARG A 480 6.32 15.73 30.87
N GLU A 481 5.05 16.13 30.93
CA GLU A 481 4.06 15.58 31.86
C GLU A 481 3.56 14.19 31.50
N THR A 482 3.60 13.81 30.23
CA THR A 482 2.99 12.57 29.74
C THR A 482 3.98 11.58 29.13
N VAL A 483 5.17 12.01 28.70
CA VAL A 483 6.10 11.20 27.92
C VAL A 483 6.50 9.88 28.61
N THR A 484 6.79 9.92 29.91
CA THR A 484 7.18 8.72 30.66
C THR A 484 6.02 7.72 30.74
N ALA A 485 4.81 8.18 31.04
CA ALA A 485 3.66 7.29 31.09
C ALA A 485 3.21 6.83 29.69
N ALA A 486 3.37 7.67 28.66
CA ALA A 486 3.09 7.32 27.28
C ALA A 486 4.06 6.27 26.70
N SER A 487 5.29 6.18 27.22
CA SER A 487 6.25 5.14 26.82
C SER A 487 5.87 3.74 27.32
N THR A 488 5.15 3.65 28.43
CA THR A 488 4.72 2.37 29.02
C THR A 488 3.27 2.01 28.69
N THR A 489 2.42 3.03 28.51
CA THR A 489 0.97 2.85 28.28
C THR A 489 0.55 3.59 27.00
N PRO A 490 0.37 2.88 25.88
CA PRO A 490 -0.12 3.49 24.64
C PRO A 490 -1.45 4.23 24.86
N GLY A 491 -1.57 5.46 24.34
CA GLY A 491 -2.77 6.28 24.51
C GLY A 491 -2.93 6.97 25.86
N HIS A 492 -1.91 6.89 26.76
CA HIS A 492 -1.96 7.56 28.06
C HIS A 492 -2.26 9.06 27.94
N ALA A 493 -1.61 9.75 27.00
CA ALA A 493 -1.83 11.19 26.81
C ALA A 493 -3.28 11.52 26.40
N LEU A 494 -3.90 10.71 25.55
CA LEU A 494 -5.31 10.84 25.18
C LEU A 494 -6.22 10.68 26.39
N THR A 495 -6.04 9.61 27.15
CA THR A 495 -6.83 9.32 28.36
C THR A 495 -6.63 10.38 29.44
N HIS A 496 -5.39 10.85 29.64
CA HIS A 496 -5.09 11.94 30.56
C HIS A 496 -5.84 13.23 30.19
N ALA A 497 -5.77 13.63 28.92
CA ALA A 497 -6.47 14.82 28.45
C ALA A 497 -8.00 14.66 28.53
N TYR A 498 -8.54 13.51 28.18
CA TYR A 498 -9.97 13.19 28.29
C TYR A 498 -10.45 13.33 29.75
N ASN A 499 -9.79 12.65 30.69
CA ASN A 499 -10.15 12.69 32.10
C ASN A 499 -10.06 14.09 32.70
N ARG A 500 -9.05 14.88 32.30
CA ARG A 500 -8.93 16.28 32.70
C ARG A 500 -10.12 17.13 32.24
N LYS A 501 -10.62 16.90 31.02
CA LYS A 501 -11.78 17.60 30.47
C LYS A 501 -13.08 17.19 31.18
N ILE A 502 -13.28 15.90 31.40
CA ILE A 502 -14.44 15.38 32.14
C ILE A 502 -14.51 16.02 33.54
N ARG A 503 -13.41 16.00 34.31
CA ARG A 503 -13.38 16.63 35.65
C ARG A 503 -13.66 18.13 35.63
N GLY A 504 -13.40 18.79 34.49
CA GLY A 504 -13.54 20.23 34.38
C GLY A 504 -14.96 20.73 34.03
N ALA A 505 -15.81 19.94 33.36
CA ALA A 505 -17.07 20.45 32.82
C ALA A 505 -18.24 19.45 32.84
N TYR A 506 -18.00 18.17 33.09
CA TYR A 506 -19.04 17.14 32.97
C TYR A 506 -20.23 17.36 33.92
N GLU A 507 -19.97 17.54 35.21
CA GLU A 507 -21.05 17.70 36.20
C GLU A 507 -21.88 18.97 35.97
N GLU A 508 -21.24 20.08 35.58
CA GLU A 508 -21.96 21.30 35.27
C GLU A 508 -22.86 21.16 34.04
N CYS A 509 -22.38 20.53 32.96
CA CYS A 509 -23.19 20.24 31.76
C CYS A 509 -24.36 19.30 32.10
N LYS A 510 -24.12 18.30 32.94
CA LYS A 510 -25.11 17.33 33.35
C LYS A 510 -26.26 17.98 34.13
N THR A 511 -26.01 18.97 34.98
CA THR A 511 -27.03 19.68 35.76
C THR A 511 -28.03 20.44 34.86
N VAL A 512 -27.61 20.84 33.67
CA VAL A 512 -28.46 21.54 32.67
C VAL A 512 -28.95 20.61 31.54
N GLY A 513 -28.77 19.29 31.69
CA GLY A 513 -29.25 18.30 30.74
C GLY A 513 -28.45 18.18 29.46
N ILE A 514 -27.22 18.77 29.41
CA ILE A 514 -26.33 18.70 28.24
C ILE A 514 -25.33 17.56 28.44
N GLU A 515 -25.13 16.73 27.41
CA GLU A 515 -24.09 15.71 27.41
C GLU A 515 -22.74 16.29 26.99
N PHE A 516 -21.78 16.28 27.90
CA PHE A 516 -20.42 16.78 27.64
C PHE A 516 -19.54 15.70 27.05
N ILE A 517 -19.00 15.92 25.85
CA ILE A 517 -18.24 14.95 25.07
C ILE A 517 -16.86 15.53 24.67
N PRO A 518 -15.77 15.19 25.37
CA PRO A 518 -14.43 15.59 24.94
C PRO A 518 -14.01 14.84 23.66
N ILE A 519 -13.63 15.58 22.63
CA ILE A 519 -13.09 15.09 21.36
C ILE A 519 -11.59 15.31 21.36
N VAL A 520 -10.84 14.28 21.76
CA VAL A 520 -9.40 14.38 22.02
C VAL A 520 -8.60 13.74 20.91
N PHE A 521 -7.62 14.50 20.39
CA PHE A 521 -6.63 14.06 19.40
C PHE A 521 -5.21 14.18 19.98
N GLU A 522 -4.30 13.32 19.55
CA GLU A 522 -2.86 13.54 19.68
C GLU A 522 -2.31 14.33 18.49
N SER A 523 -1.30 15.15 18.72
CA SER A 523 -0.59 15.84 17.63
C SER A 523 0.10 14.87 16.66
N LEU A 524 0.41 13.64 17.06
CA LEU A 524 0.92 12.57 16.21
C LEU A 524 -0.18 11.82 15.45
N GLY A 525 -1.45 12.21 15.60
CA GLY A 525 -2.58 11.71 14.84
C GLY A 525 -3.46 10.69 15.56
N GLY A 526 -3.08 10.20 16.75
CA GLY A 526 -3.90 9.31 17.56
C GLY A 526 -5.22 9.97 17.96
N VAL A 527 -6.29 9.16 18.07
CA VAL A 527 -7.64 9.62 18.42
C VAL A 527 -8.17 8.83 19.61
N HIS A 528 -8.74 9.54 20.59
CA HIS A 528 -9.38 8.89 21.72
C HIS A 528 -10.62 8.09 21.28
N THR A 529 -10.89 6.95 21.92
CA THR A 529 -11.99 6.05 21.54
C THR A 529 -13.38 6.73 21.50
N VAL A 530 -13.65 7.64 22.43
CA VAL A 530 -14.88 8.44 22.43
C VAL A 530 -14.92 9.36 21.20
N ALA A 531 -13.82 10.04 20.91
CA ALA A 531 -13.74 10.92 19.74
C ALA A 531 -13.91 10.10 18.43
N GLU A 532 -13.29 8.92 18.34
CA GLU A 532 -13.47 8.03 17.19
C GLU A 532 -14.94 7.63 17.00
N ARG A 533 -15.62 7.24 18.08
CA ARG A 533 -17.03 6.87 18.05
C ARG A 533 -17.92 8.03 17.58
N GLU A 534 -17.74 9.22 18.12
CA GLU A 534 -18.59 10.38 17.78
C GLU A 534 -18.33 10.90 16.35
N VAL A 535 -17.08 10.91 15.90
CA VAL A 535 -16.74 11.25 14.51
C VAL A 535 -17.34 10.22 13.53
N ARG A 536 -17.34 8.91 13.86
CA ARG A 536 -18.01 7.88 13.05
C ARG A 536 -19.52 8.13 12.97
N LYS A 537 -20.18 8.45 14.08
CA LYS A 537 -21.62 8.78 14.08
C LYS A 537 -21.92 9.99 13.18
N LEU A 538 -21.09 11.03 13.24
CA LEU A 538 -21.25 12.20 12.35
C LEU A 538 -21.07 11.79 10.88
N ALA A 539 -20.09 10.97 10.58
CA ALA A 539 -19.84 10.48 9.22
C ALA A 539 -20.99 9.60 8.71
N SER A 540 -21.53 8.72 9.55
CA SER A 540 -22.72 7.91 9.22
C SER A 540 -23.96 8.77 8.96
N ALA A 541 -24.19 9.81 9.79
CA ALA A 541 -25.28 10.75 9.56
C ALA A 541 -25.13 11.53 8.23
N MET A 542 -23.89 11.91 7.87
CA MET A 542 -23.58 12.52 6.56
C MET A 542 -23.85 11.55 5.42
N ALA A 543 -23.37 10.31 5.53
CA ALA A 543 -23.51 9.25 4.52
C ALA A 543 -24.99 8.96 4.23
N SER A 544 -25.81 8.81 5.29
CA SER A 544 -27.25 8.58 5.17
C SER A 544 -27.95 9.71 4.40
N ARG A 545 -27.51 10.96 4.57
CA ARG A 545 -28.07 12.12 3.84
C ARG A 545 -27.65 12.18 2.39
N ALA A 546 -26.39 11.78 2.12
CA ALA A 546 -25.80 11.84 0.78
C ALA A 546 -26.06 10.58 -0.06
N GLY A 547 -26.64 9.53 0.52
CA GLY A 547 -26.78 8.21 -0.14
C GLY A 547 -25.40 7.55 -0.39
N GLN A 548 -24.43 7.81 0.47
CA GLN A 548 -23.08 7.26 0.39
C GLN A 548 -22.88 6.09 1.35
N GLU A 549 -21.85 5.28 1.10
CA GLU A 549 -21.44 4.21 2.00
C GLU A 549 -20.83 4.78 3.29
N GLU A 550 -21.29 4.29 4.46
CA GLU A 550 -20.87 4.78 5.77
C GLU A 550 -19.36 4.64 6.01
N GLU A 551 -18.78 3.52 5.58
CA GLU A 551 -17.35 3.26 5.78
C GLU A 551 -16.48 4.20 4.95
N GLU A 552 -16.91 4.52 3.74
CA GLU A 552 -16.24 5.49 2.88
C GLU A 552 -16.31 6.91 3.45
N ALA A 553 -17.48 7.35 3.90
CA ALA A 553 -17.68 8.64 4.54
C ALA A 553 -16.87 8.77 5.83
N SER A 554 -16.82 7.71 6.63
CA SER A 554 -15.99 7.63 7.85
C SER A 554 -14.50 7.76 7.52
N ARG A 555 -14.01 6.98 6.55
CA ARG A 555 -12.63 7.03 6.08
C ARG A 555 -12.25 8.43 5.60
N HIS A 556 -13.09 9.04 4.77
CA HIS A 556 -12.88 10.39 4.25
C HIS A 556 -12.81 11.43 5.38
N SER A 557 -13.72 11.36 6.36
CA SER A 557 -13.76 12.27 7.50
C SER A 557 -12.48 12.20 8.35
N PHE A 558 -12.01 11.00 8.69
CA PHE A 558 -10.75 10.84 9.43
C PHE A 558 -9.52 11.27 8.62
N ASN A 559 -9.48 10.98 7.32
CA ASN A 559 -8.41 11.45 6.45
C ASN A 559 -8.34 12.99 6.45
N ARG A 560 -9.48 13.65 6.32
CA ARG A 560 -9.57 15.12 6.34
C ARG A 560 -9.13 15.72 7.66
N LEU A 561 -9.62 15.19 8.80
CA LEU A 561 -9.21 15.63 10.13
C LEU A 561 -7.70 15.46 10.34
N SER A 562 -7.16 14.31 9.91
CA SER A 562 -5.74 13.99 10.04
C SER A 562 -4.88 14.94 9.17
N ILE A 563 -5.29 15.23 7.94
CA ILE A 563 -4.61 16.20 7.06
C ILE A 563 -4.63 17.59 7.68
N LEU A 564 -5.77 18.07 8.21
CA LEU A 564 -5.87 19.37 8.88
C LEU A 564 -4.96 19.46 10.09
N LEU A 565 -4.84 18.37 10.87
CA LEU A 565 -3.93 18.28 12.00
C LEU A 565 -2.46 18.39 11.55
N MET A 566 -2.05 17.66 10.50
CA MET A 566 -0.68 17.71 9.96
C MET A 566 -0.34 19.10 9.39
N LYS A 567 -1.26 19.73 8.66
CA LYS A 567 -1.10 21.12 8.18
C LYS A 567 -0.87 22.11 9.33
N SER A 568 -1.69 22.00 10.37
CA SER A 568 -1.57 22.88 11.53
C SER A 568 -0.30 22.65 12.32
N ASN A 569 0.13 21.38 12.48
CA ASN A 569 1.41 21.06 13.10
C ASN A 569 2.58 21.63 12.29
N SER A 570 2.56 21.47 10.96
CA SER A 570 3.59 22.02 10.08
C SER A 570 3.69 23.54 10.19
N ALA A 571 2.56 24.25 10.23
CA ALA A 571 2.54 25.70 10.43
C ALA A 571 3.19 26.10 11.78
N ILE A 572 2.85 25.38 12.88
CA ILE A 572 3.46 25.60 14.18
C ILE A 572 4.98 25.38 14.11
N LEU A 573 5.42 24.27 13.53
CA LEU A 573 6.85 23.94 13.43
C LEU A 573 7.62 24.95 12.58
N SER A 574 7.06 25.40 11.46
CA SER A 574 7.68 26.40 10.58
C SER A 574 7.84 27.77 11.25
N ASN A 575 6.86 28.18 12.05
CA ASN A 575 6.90 29.47 12.75
C ASN A 575 7.78 29.45 14.03
N ARG A 576 8.20 28.25 14.48
CA ARG A 576 8.94 28.06 15.73
C ARG A 576 10.40 27.61 15.54
N ILE A 577 10.98 27.92 14.37
CA ILE A 577 12.40 27.67 14.13
C ILE A 577 13.21 28.42 15.21
N PRO A 578 14.07 27.74 15.99
CA PRO A 578 14.85 28.38 17.02
C PRO A 578 15.70 29.52 16.48
N SER A 579 15.65 30.67 17.14
CA SER A 579 16.52 31.82 16.79
C SER A 579 17.92 31.54 17.32
N TYR A 580 18.89 31.70 16.46
CA TYR A 580 20.30 31.58 16.81
C TYR A 580 20.87 32.99 16.90
N PRO A 581 21.54 33.39 17.99
CA PRO A 581 22.36 34.59 17.93
C PRO A 581 23.37 34.39 16.83
N GLU A 582 23.48 35.36 15.92
CA GLU A 582 24.60 35.39 14.97
C GLU A 582 25.89 35.28 15.78
N PRO A 583 26.89 34.47 15.33
CA PRO A 583 28.17 34.47 15.98
C PRO A 583 28.67 35.94 15.96
N TYR A 584 28.92 36.49 17.12
CA TYR A 584 29.54 37.79 17.27
C TYR A 584 30.91 37.69 16.59
N ILE A 585 31.00 38.17 15.37
CA ILE A 585 32.28 38.33 14.67
C ILE A 585 32.91 39.55 15.37
N ASP A 586 33.77 39.26 16.36
CA ASP A 586 34.57 40.29 16.96
C ASP A 586 35.46 40.87 15.86
N GLY A 587 35.16 42.11 15.47
CA GLY A 587 35.84 42.81 14.38
C GLY A 587 37.24 43.32 14.76
N THR A 588 37.94 42.60 15.64
CA THR A 588 39.33 42.92 16.03
C THR A 588 40.27 41.82 15.56
N GLU A 589 40.40 41.67 14.25
CA GLU A 589 41.64 41.24 13.56
C GLU A 589 41.64 41.93 12.18
N ILE A 590 42.23 43.14 12.15
CA ILE A 590 42.82 43.78 10.97
C ILE A 590 44.32 43.84 11.24
#